data_6ef12ba12d5397ed89805e5c2cfaed78
#
_entry.id   6ef12ba12d5397ed89805e5c2cfaed78
#
_cell.length_a   1.000
_cell.length_b   1.000
_cell.length_c   1.000
_cell.angle_alpha   90.00
_cell.angle_beta   90.00
_cell.angle_gamma   90.00
#
_symmetry.space_group_name_H-M   'P 1'
#
loop_
_entity.id
_entity.type
_entity.pdbx_description
1 polymer ?
#
loop_
_entity_poly.entity_id
_entity_poly.type
_entity_poly.pdbx_seq_one_letter_code
_entity_poly.pdbx_strand_id
1 'polypeptide(L)'
;VLYISFSSGLSGSYQSSMLGADMVLDKYPEAKIVCVDSRSAAVGQGAFLYEIVRKKREGLDLDALAEWVKQTRGHVHHWFMVEDLFHLKRGGRVSTVEAMVGSALKIKPILSVDEEGKLVIRSKARGTNKAMEYLIAKTVEEGGDLSTLRAVIGHADCIEKAEKLKQMAVDAGMQADNLMIAPIGPIIGTHVGSGMLAIAFVTNM
;
A
#
# COMPACT_ATOMS: atom_id res chain seq x y z
N VAL A 1 -17.09 -9.85 -13.26
CA VAL A 1 -15.78 -9.89 -12.56
C VAL A 1 -15.34 -8.46 -12.27
N LEU A 2 -14.91 -8.17 -11.02
CA LEU A 2 -14.19 -6.94 -10.69
C LEU A 2 -12.72 -7.29 -10.47
N TYR A 3 -11.84 -6.76 -11.30
CA TYR A 3 -10.40 -6.93 -11.17
C TYR A 3 -9.77 -5.64 -10.61
N ILE A 4 -9.13 -5.76 -9.47
CA ILE A 4 -8.43 -4.65 -8.81
C ILE A 4 -6.94 -4.83 -9.05
N SER A 5 -6.38 -4.04 -9.95
CA SER A 5 -4.97 -4.16 -10.34
C SER A 5 -4.05 -3.50 -9.31
N PHE A 6 -2.81 -3.96 -9.30
CA PHE A 6 -1.69 -3.22 -8.76
C PHE A 6 -1.55 -1.86 -9.46
N SER A 7 -1.01 -0.84 -8.77
CA SER A 7 -0.88 0.51 -9.31
C SER A 7 -0.27 0.53 -10.72
N SER A 8 -0.94 1.22 -11.64
CA SER A 8 -0.44 1.47 -13.00
C SER A 8 0.81 2.36 -13.02
N GLY A 9 1.02 3.16 -11.97
CA GLY A 9 2.24 3.96 -11.79
C GLY A 9 3.49 3.12 -11.47
N LEU A 10 3.32 1.82 -11.12
CA LEU A 10 4.40 0.92 -10.69
C LEU A 10 4.52 -0.34 -11.54
N SER A 11 3.47 -0.75 -12.25
CA SER A 11 3.40 -2.01 -13.00
C SER A 11 2.49 -1.89 -14.21
N GLY A 12 2.84 -2.60 -15.30
CA GLY A 12 1.97 -2.77 -16.47
C GLY A 12 0.77 -3.69 -16.26
N SER A 13 0.56 -4.20 -15.03
CA SER A 13 -0.52 -5.18 -14.74
C SER A 13 -1.92 -4.64 -15.06
N TYR A 14 -2.16 -3.35 -14.86
CA TYR A 14 -3.44 -2.73 -15.20
C TYR A 14 -3.70 -2.77 -16.71
N GLN A 15 -2.73 -2.33 -17.50
CA GLN A 15 -2.84 -2.35 -18.97
C GLN A 15 -3.03 -3.78 -19.49
N SER A 16 -2.28 -4.73 -18.94
CA SER A 16 -2.43 -6.14 -19.30
C SER A 16 -3.81 -6.69 -18.95
N SER A 17 -4.39 -6.28 -17.81
CA SER A 17 -5.73 -6.71 -17.41
C SER A 17 -6.82 -6.18 -18.33
N MET A 18 -6.67 -4.95 -18.82
CA MET A 18 -7.61 -4.37 -19.80
C MET A 18 -7.56 -5.12 -21.13
N LEU A 19 -6.36 -5.38 -21.67
CA LEU A 19 -6.20 -6.18 -22.88
C LEU A 19 -6.78 -7.59 -22.69
N GLY A 20 -6.55 -8.23 -21.56
CA GLY A 20 -7.13 -9.53 -21.24
C GLY A 20 -8.66 -9.49 -21.15
N ALA A 21 -9.23 -8.42 -20.59
CA ALA A 21 -10.68 -8.23 -20.55
C ALA A 21 -11.26 -8.09 -21.95
N ASP A 22 -10.66 -7.27 -22.81
CA ASP A 22 -11.09 -7.09 -24.20
C ASP A 22 -11.09 -8.43 -24.97
N MET A 23 -10.02 -9.21 -24.86
CA MET A 23 -9.94 -10.55 -25.49
C MET A 23 -11.03 -11.52 -25.00
N VAL A 24 -11.45 -11.41 -23.73
CA VAL A 24 -12.55 -12.24 -23.20
C VAL A 24 -13.89 -11.74 -23.72
N LEU A 25 -14.10 -10.42 -23.76
CA LEU A 25 -15.34 -9.80 -24.22
C LEU A 25 -15.57 -10.01 -25.72
N ASP A 26 -14.51 -10.05 -26.53
CA ASP A 26 -14.61 -10.42 -27.94
C ASP A 26 -15.21 -11.83 -28.15
N LYS A 27 -14.91 -12.75 -27.22
CA LYS A 27 -15.38 -14.13 -27.26
C LYS A 27 -16.70 -14.35 -26.51
N TYR A 28 -16.91 -13.58 -25.46
CA TYR A 28 -18.05 -13.67 -24.54
C TYR A 28 -18.65 -12.28 -24.29
N PRO A 29 -19.39 -11.71 -25.27
CA PRO A 29 -19.90 -10.33 -25.21
C PRO A 29 -20.83 -10.06 -24.02
N GLU A 30 -21.48 -11.11 -23.49
CA GLU A 30 -22.38 -11.02 -22.34
C GLU A 30 -21.64 -10.96 -21.00
N ALA A 31 -20.34 -11.22 -20.99
CA ALA A 31 -19.56 -11.20 -19.73
C ALA A 31 -19.42 -9.76 -19.20
N LYS A 32 -19.54 -9.61 -17.89
CA LYS A 32 -19.25 -8.34 -17.22
C LYS A 32 -17.88 -8.38 -16.56
N ILE A 33 -16.93 -7.62 -17.09
CA ILE A 33 -15.57 -7.50 -16.58
C ILE A 33 -15.24 -6.02 -16.39
N VAL A 34 -14.89 -5.64 -15.17
CA VAL A 34 -14.47 -4.28 -14.84
C VAL A 34 -13.06 -4.34 -14.27
N CYS A 35 -12.11 -3.66 -14.92
CA CYS A 35 -10.74 -3.51 -14.43
C CYS A 35 -10.57 -2.13 -13.80
N VAL A 36 -10.07 -2.07 -12.59
CA VAL A 36 -9.83 -0.81 -11.88
C VAL A 36 -8.37 -0.76 -11.43
N ASP A 37 -7.69 0.33 -11.77
CA ASP A 37 -6.40 0.67 -11.21
C ASP A 37 -6.56 1.10 -9.76
N SER A 38 -6.01 0.32 -8.83
CA SER A 38 -6.11 0.64 -7.40
C SER A 38 -5.27 1.84 -6.98
N ARG A 39 -4.28 2.24 -7.78
CA ARG A 39 -3.21 3.17 -7.41
C ARG A 39 -2.51 2.78 -6.10
N SER A 40 -2.56 1.50 -5.77
CA SER A 40 -2.08 0.94 -4.51
C SER A 40 -1.09 -0.19 -4.75
N ALA A 41 -0.29 -0.50 -3.75
CA ALA A 41 0.73 -1.52 -3.79
C ALA A 41 0.76 -2.36 -2.52
N ALA A 42 1.15 -3.62 -2.64
CA ALA A 42 1.44 -4.53 -1.53
C ALA A 42 0.33 -4.51 -0.45
N VAL A 43 0.70 -4.21 0.81
CA VAL A 43 -0.25 -4.19 1.94
C VAL A 43 -1.29 -3.09 1.83
N GLY A 44 -1.03 -1.99 1.11
CA GLY A 44 -2.04 -0.98 0.85
C GLY A 44 -3.12 -1.47 -0.10
N GLN A 45 -2.75 -2.20 -1.16
CA GLN A 45 -3.74 -2.89 -2.00
C GLN A 45 -4.50 -3.94 -1.17
N GLY A 46 -3.83 -4.63 -0.24
CA GLY A 46 -4.46 -5.58 0.68
C GLY A 46 -5.49 -4.92 1.60
N ALA A 47 -5.14 -3.79 2.23
CA ALA A 47 -6.07 -3.00 3.05
C ALA A 47 -7.28 -2.54 2.22
N PHE A 48 -7.04 -2.09 1.00
CA PHE A 48 -8.12 -1.67 0.10
C PHE A 48 -9.03 -2.83 -0.31
N LEU A 49 -8.45 -3.99 -0.66
CA LEU A 49 -9.23 -5.19 -0.99
C LEU A 49 -10.11 -5.64 0.18
N TYR A 50 -9.63 -5.52 1.41
CA TYR A 50 -10.43 -5.82 2.60
C TYR A 50 -11.70 -4.96 2.64
N GLU A 51 -11.58 -3.65 2.44
CA GLU A 51 -12.72 -2.73 2.42
C GLU A 51 -13.65 -2.98 1.21
N ILE A 52 -13.11 -3.31 0.05
CA ILE A 52 -13.89 -3.69 -1.14
C ILE A 52 -14.74 -4.94 -0.87
N VAL A 53 -14.16 -5.97 -0.24
CA VAL A 53 -14.90 -7.19 0.13
C VAL A 53 -15.98 -6.88 1.17
N ARG A 54 -15.72 -5.99 2.11
CA ARG A 54 -16.70 -5.54 3.09
C ARG A 54 -17.89 -4.86 2.40
N LYS A 55 -17.63 -3.93 1.48
CA LYS A 55 -18.67 -3.25 0.68
C LYS A 55 -19.48 -4.22 -0.18
N LYS A 56 -18.82 -5.20 -0.78
CA LYS A 56 -19.51 -6.28 -1.49
C LYS A 56 -20.47 -7.06 -0.56
N ARG A 57 -20.05 -7.36 0.66
CA ARG A 57 -20.89 -8.05 1.66
C ARG A 57 -22.04 -7.20 2.15
N GLU A 58 -21.94 -5.87 2.09
CA GLU A 58 -23.03 -4.92 2.37
C GLU A 58 -24.08 -4.90 1.25
N GLY A 59 -23.86 -5.61 0.12
CA GLY A 59 -24.83 -5.81 -0.94
C GLY A 59 -24.61 -4.99 -2.21
N LEU A 60 -23.47 -4.27 -2.36
CA LEU A 60 -23.20 -3.56 -3.60
C LEU A 60 -23.05 -4.54 -4.76
N ASP A 61 -23.74 -4.25 -5.86
CA ASP A 61 -23.56 -4.98 -7.13
C ASP A 61 -22.22 -4.62 -7.79
N LEU A 62 -21.94 -5.21 -8.95
CA LEU A 62 -20.67 -5.02 -9.65
C LEU A 62 -20.41 -3.57 -10.03
N ASP A 63 -21.42 -2.90 -10.57
CA ASP A 63 -21.27 -1.54 -11.11
C ASP A 63 -21.12 -0.53 -9.97
N ALA A 64 -21.96 -0.62 -8.95
CA ALA A 64 -21.88 0.21 -7.75
C ALA A 64 -20.56 0.00 -6.99
N LEU A 65 -20.11 -1.26 -6.88
CA LEU A 65 -18.83 -1.58 -6.24
C LEU A 65 -17.63 -1.02 -7.02
N ALA A 66 -17.65 -1.17 -8.36
CA ALA A 66 -16.59 -0.62 -9.20
C ALA A 66 -16.51 0.91 -9.11
N GLU A 67 -17.64 1.58 -9.04
CA GLU A 67 -17.69 3.04 -8.88
C GLU A 67 -17.18 3.46 -7.49
N TRP A 68 -17.62 2.78 -6.44
CA TRP A 68 -17.12 3.00 -5.10
C TRP A 68 -15.59 2.85 -5.02
N VAL A 69 -15.03 1.81 -5.67
CA VAL A 69 -13.57 1.60 -5.72
C VAL A 69 -12.85 2.76 -6.40
N LYS A 70 -13.38 3.25 -7.53
CA LYS A 70 -12.77 4.40 -8.24
C LYS A 70 -12.77 5.67 -7.40
N GLN A 71 -13.84 5.91 -6.64
CA GLN A 71 -13.95 7.07 -5.76
C GLN A 71 -13.03 6.95 -4.54
N THR A 72 -12.94 5.75 -3.94
CA THR A 72 -12.22 5.52 -2.69
C THR A 72 -10.72 5.31 -2.87
N ARG A 73 -10.23 4.94 -4.06
CA ARG A 73 -8.79 4.62 -4.28
C ARG A 73 -7.82 5.73 -3.90
N GLY A 74 -8.26 7.00 -3.89
CA GLY A 74 -7.47 8.14 -3.44
C GLY A 74 -7.36 8.26 -1.91
N HIS A 75 -8.12 7.47 -1.16
CA HIS A 75 -8.15 7.45 0.30
C HIS A 75 -7.36 6.26 0.90
N VAL A 76 -6.54 5.60 0.09
CA VAL A 76 -5.65 4.54 0.56
C VAL A 76 -4.30 5.15 0.93
N HIS A 77 -3.98 5.14 2.19
CA HIS A 77 -2.73 5.67 2.73
C HIS A 77 -1.67 4.59 2.80
N HIS A 78 -0.47 4.93 2.36
CA HIS A 78 0.69 4.04 2.36
C HIS A 78 1.86 4.77 2.98
N TRP A 79 2.31 4.33 4.14
CA TRP A 79 3.51 4.85 4.78
C TRP A 79 4.49 3.71 5.02
N PHE A 80 5.71 3.85 4.51
CA PHE A 80 6.69 2.79 4.66
C PHE A 80 8.13 3.33 4.73
N MET A 81 8.99 2.57 5.36
CA MET A 81 10.43 2.77 5.36
C MET A 81 11.13 1.63 4.64
N VAL A 82 12.28 1.91 4.05
CA VAL A 82 13.21 0.92 3.51
C VAL A 82 14.59 1.04 4.16
N GLU A 83 15.34 -0.05 4.16
CA GLU A 83 16.73 -0.03 4.63
C GLU A 83 17.64 0.68 3.62
N ASP A 84 17.37 0.47 2.32
CA ASP A 84 18.18 0.92 1.21
C ASP A 84 17.31 1.31 0.01
N LEU A 85 17.48 2.54 -0.51
CA LEU A 85 16.82 3.01 -1.73
C LEU A 85 17.40 2.39 -3.01
N PHE A 86 18.56 1.77 -2.96
CA PHE A 86 19.17 1.19 -4.17
C PHE A 86 18.33 0.06 -4.76
N HIS A 87 17.61 -0.71 -3.93
CA HIS A 87 16.69 -1.74 -4.42
C HIS A 87 15.59 -1.11 -5.29
N LEU A 88 14.93 -0.06 -4.80
CA LEU A 88 13.88 0.67 -5.53
C LEU A 88 14.43 1.35 -6.79
N LYS A 89 15.63 1.94 -6.71
CA LYS A 89 16.31 2.57 -7.85
C LYS A 89 16.65 1.54 -8.93
N ARG A 90 17.27 0.41 -8.57
CA ARG A 90 17.59 -0.66 -9.51
C ARG A 90 16.35 -1.24 -10.17
N GLY A 91 15.25 -1.34 -9.41
CA GLY A 91 13.95 -1.76 -9.93
C GLY A 91 13.25 -0.70 -10.80
N GLY A 92 13.74 0.54 -10.86
CA GLY A 92 13.14 1.63 -11.62
C GLY A 92 11.81 2.15 -11.04
N ARG A 93 11.49 1.90 -9.76
CA ARG A 93 10.25 2.33 -9.11
C ARG A 93 10.39 3.59 -8.27
N VAL A 94 11.60 4.15 -8.21
CA VAL A 94 11.88 5.50 -7.67
C VAL A 94 12.79 6.22 -8.63
N SER A 95 12.38 7.38 -9.11
CA SER A 95 13.14 8.17 -10.12
C SER A 95 14.16 9.11 -9.50
N THR A 96 13.95 9.63 -8.30
CA THR A 96 14.76 10.69 -7.69
C THR A 96 15.56 10.16 -6.51
N VAL A 97 16.76 9.67 -6.75
CA VAL A 97 17.67 9.19 -5.69
C VAL A 97 18.89 10.11 -5.53
N GLU A 98 19.04 11.13 -6.36
CA GLU A 98 20.28 11.90 -6.47
C GLU A 98 20.71 12.65 -5.20
N ALA A 99 19.78 13.02 -4.33
CA ALA A 99 20.09 13.78 -3.12
C ALA A 99 20.24 12.96 -1.83
N MET A 100 19.97 11.64 -1.85
CA MET A 100 19.94 10.82 -0.63
C MET A 100 21.00 9.72 -0.57
N VAL A 101 21.82 9.58 -1.61
CA VAL A 101 22.92 8.62 -1.65
C VAL A 101 24.19 9.23 -1.04
N GLY A 102 24.08 9.82 0.10
CA GLY A 102 25.21 10.24 0.93
C GLY A 102 25.30 9.34 2.15
N SER A 103 26.29 8.50 2.20
CA SER A 103 26.93 7.71 3.26
C SER A 103 26.60 7.96 4.76
N ALA A 104 25.45 8.48 5.14
CA ALA A 104 25.08 8.62 6.53
C ALA A 104 24.51 7.27 7.04
N LEU A 105 25.39 6.48 7.62
CA LEU A 105 25.08 5.25 8.35
C LEU A 105 23.79 5.45 9.21
N LYS A 106 22.80 4.58 9.00
CA LYS A 106 21.53 4.54 9.73
C LYS A 106 20.42 5.51 9.29
N ILE A 107 20.50 6.18 8.14
CA ILE A 107 19.35 6.94 7.62
C ILE A 107 18.34 5.98 6.98
N LYS A 108 17.08 6.09 7.39
CA LYS A 108 15.95 5.32 6.85
C LYS A 108 15.07 6.25 6.01
N PRO A 109 15.02 6.04 4.68
CA PRO A 109 14.07 6.73 3.85
C PRO A 109 12.63 6.36 4.21
N ILE A 110 11.75 7.37 4.22
CA ILE A 110 10.32 7.20 4.43
C ILE A 110 9.61 7.62 3.16
N LEU A 111 8.76 6.73 2.67
CA LEU A 111 8.06 6.86 1.41
C LEU A 111 6.56 6.73 1.59
N SER A 112 5.83 7.26 0.61
CA SER A 112 4.41 7.00 0.41
C SER A 112 4.11 6.73 -1.06
N VAL A 113 2.84 6.50 -1.37
CA VAL A 113 2.31 6.47 -2.74
C VAL A 113 1.61 7.81 -2.99
N ASP A 114 1.83 8.41 -4.16
CA ASP A 114 1.16 9.66 -4.56
C ASP A 114 -0.18 9.40 -5.26
N GLU A 115 -0.84 10.48 -5.66
CA GLU A 115 -2.14 10.43 -6.35
C GLU A 115 -2.09 9.73 -7.72
N GLU A 116 -0.89 9.64 -8.33
CA GLU A 116 -0.66 8.91 -9.58
C GLU A 116 -0.32 7.42 -9.33
N GLY A 117 -0.27 7.00 -8.07
CA GLY A 117 0.09 5.63 -7.69
C GLY A 117 1.59 5.34 -7.78
N LYS A 118 2.46 6.36 -7.79
CA LYS A 118 3.92 6.25 -7.83
C LYS A 118 4.52 6.35 -6.43
N LEU A 119 5.70 5.77 -6.25
CA LEU A 119 6.44 5.90 -4.99
C LEU A 119 7.13 7.27 -4.91
N VAL A 120 6.92 7.95 -3.80
CA VAL A 120 7.53 9.24 -3.50
C VAL A 120 8.23 9.22 -2.14
N ILE A 121 9.43 9.82 -2.11
CA ILE A 121 10.17 9.99 -0.86
C ILE A 121 9.59 11.20 -0.14
N ARG A 122 9.08 10.99 1.06
CA ARG A 122 8.45 12.05 1.88
C ARG A 122 9.37 12.59 2.96
N SER A 123 10.21 11.73 3.53
CA SER A 123 11.06 12.11 4.64
C SER A 123 12.23 11.13 4.80
N LYS A 124 13.04 11.38 5.82
CA LYS A 124 14.12 10.51 6.27
C LYS A 124 14.21 10.53 7.79
N ALA A 125 14.48 9.39 8.40
CA ALA A 125 14.65 9.28 9.84
C ALA A 125 16.01 8.67 10.18
N ARG A 126 16.57 9.03 11.33
CA ARG A 126 17.82 8.44 11.80
C ARG A 126 17.54 7.24 12.69
N GLY A 127 17.67 6.05 12.09
CA GLY A 127 17.41 4.76 12.74
C GLY A 127 15.96 4.31 12.65
N THR A 128 15.78 3.00 12.84
CA THR A 128 14.48 2.31 12.66
C THR A 128 13.41 2.82 13.63
N ASN A 129 13.76 3.09 14.88
CA ASN A 129 12.77 3.56 15.88
C ASN A 129 12.17 4.90 15.47
N LYS A 130 13.00 5.86 15.04
CA LYS A 130 12.52 7.18 14.57
C LYS A 130 11.68 7.05 13.28
N ALA A 131 12.02 6.09 12.41
CA ALA A 131 11.19 5.81 11.24
C ALA A 131 9.82 5.24 11.65
N MET A 132 9.75 4.28 12.57
CA MET A 132 8.48 3.75 13.10
C MET A 132 7.64 4.84 13.77
N GLU A 133 8.25 5.69 14.60
CA GLU A 133 7.57 6.85 15.21
C GLU A 133 6.94 7.75 14.14
N TYR A 134 7.64 7.99 13.03
CA TYR A 134 7.11 8.77 11.91
C TYR A 134 5.92 8.08 11.24
N LEU A 135 6.00 6.75 10.99
CA LEU A 135 4.89 6.00 10.40
C LEU A 135 3.64 6.10 11.28
N ILE A 136 3.79 5.93 12.59
CA ILE A 136 2.68 6.07 13.55
C ILE A 136 2.15 7.50 13.58
N ALA A 137 3.02 8.51 13.62
CA ALA A 137 2.59 9.91 13.60
C ALA A 137 1.72 10.22 12.35
N LYS A 138 2.09 9.69 11.18
CA LYS A 138 1.29 9.82 9.96
C LYS A 138 -0.03 9.03 10.03
N THR A 139 -0.03 7.88 10.67
CA THR A 139 -1.27 7.12 10.90
C THR A 139 -2.23 7.89 11.81
N VAL A 140 -1.73 8.53 12.86
CA VAL A 140 -2.54 9.39 13.75
C VAL A 140 -3.06 10.63 13.04
N GLU A 141 -2.19 11.28 12.23
CA GLU A 141 -2.54 12.51 11.50
C GLU A 141 -3.64 12.27 10.46
N GLU A 142 -3.57 11.16 9.73
CA GLU A 142 -4.39 10.90 8.54
C GLU A 142 -5.52 9.90 8.79
N GLY A 143 -5.43 9.08 9.85
CA GLY A 143 -6.29 7.92 10.08
C GLY A 143 -7.69 8.23 10.61
N GLY A 144 -7.96 9.46 11.06
CA GLY A 144 -9.25 9.82 11.66
C GLY A 144 -9.47 9.15 13.01
N ASP A 145 -10.59 8.45 13.21
CA ASP A 145 -10.86 7.71 14.44
C ASP A 145 -10.04 6.41 14.50
N LEU A 146 -8.95 6.45 15.24
CA LEU A 146 -8.04 5.33 15.41
C LEU A 146 -8.69 4.09 16.05
N SER A 147 -9.72 4.28 16.88
CA SER A 147 -10.38 3.16 17.56
C SER A 147 -11.13 2.24 16.59
N THR A 148 -11.53 2.77 15.44
CA THR A 148 -12.24 2.04 14.39
C THR A 148 -11.39 1.80 13.15
N LEU A 149 -10.25 2.47 13.03
CA LEU A 149 -9.35 2.37 11.88
C LEU A 149 -8.77 0.96 11.76
N ARG A 150 -8.86 0.39 10.56
CA ARG A 150 -8.22 -0.86 10.20
C ARG A 150 -6.95 -0.59 9.39
N ALA A 151 -5.87 -1.28 9.74
CA ALA A 151 -4.62 -1.15 9.02
C ALA A 151 -3.93 -2.50 8.79
N VAL A 152 -3.13 -2.55 7.74
CA VAL A 152 -2.24 -3.68 7.45
C VAL A 152 -0.80 -3.23 7.62
N ILE A 153 -0.07 -3.93 8.47
CA ILE A 153 1.37 -3.74 8.67
C ILE A 153 2.09 -4.75 7.78
N GLY A 154 2.92 -4.24 6.87
CA GLY A 154 3.72 -5.06 5.96
C GLY A 154 5.18 -5.12 6.38
N HIS A 155 5.81 -6.27 6.23
CA HIS A 155 7.24 -6.41 6.49
C HIS A 155 7.95 -7.30 5.47
N ALA A 156 9.19 -6.96 5.12
CA ALA A 156 10.07 -7.81 4.32
C ALA A 156 11.13 -8.40 5.24
N ASP A 157 10.93 -9.66 5.67
CA ASP A 157 11.84 -10.42 6.52
C ASP A 157 12.26 -9.69 7.81
N CYS A 158 11.31 -9.08 8.52
CA CYS A 158 11.56 -8.37 9.79
C CYS A 158 10.32 -8.37 10.72
N ILE A 159 9.83 -9.57 11.03
CA ILE A 159 8.59 -9.75 11.81
C ILE A 159 8.64 -9.04 13.18
N GLU A 160 9.77 -9.10 13.89
CA GLU A 160 9.92 -8.45 15.20
C GLU A 160 9.73 -6.93 15.13
N LYS A 161 10.17 -6.30 14.01
CA LYS A 161 9.91 -4.86 13.78
C LYS A 161 8.44 -4.61 13.50
N ALA A 162 7.76 -5.51 12.79
CA ALA A 162 6.34 -5.40 12.50
C ALA A 162 5.49 -5.54 13.77
N GLU A 163 5.82 -6.49 14.65
CA GLU A 163 5.17 -6.63 15.95
C GLU A 163 5.38 -5.40 16.83
N LYS A 164 6.59 -4.84 16.82
CA LYS A 164 6.86 -3.59 17.54
C LYS A 164 6.03 -2.43 16.97
N LEU A 165 5.93 -2.30 15.65
CA LEU A 165 5.11 -1.26 15.01
C LEU A 165 3.63 -1.46 15.35
N LYS A 166 3.14 -2.71 15.39
CA LYS A 166 1.79 -3.03 15.84
C LYS A 166 1.54 -2.56 17.27
N GLN A 167 2.47 -2.85 18.19
CA GLN A 167 2.33 -2.38 19.56
C GLN A 167 2.29 -0.86 19.65
N MET A 168 3.15 -0.16 18.90
CA MET A 168 3.14 1.31 18.84
C MET A 168 1.81 1.87 18.29
N ALA A 169 1.18 1.19 17.33
CA ALA A 169 -0.13 1.58 16.82
C ALA A 169 -1.23 1.38 17.87
N VAL A 170 -1.16 0.30 18.66
CA VAL A 170 -2.07 0.06 19.79
C VAL A 170 -1.88 1.13 20.86
N ASP A 171 -0.64 1.46 21.21
CA ASP A 171 -0.33 2.50 22.20
C ASP A 171 -0.82 3.89 21.75
N ALA A 172 -0.93 4.10 20.42
CA ALA A 172 -1.48 5.32 19.82
C ALA A 172 -3.03 5.35 19.78
N GLY A 173 -3.71 4.26 20.18
CA GLY A 173 -5.18 4.18 20.28
C GLY A 173 -5.87 3.27 19.28
N MET A 174 -5.14 2.54 18.43
CA MET A 174 -5.73 1.56 17.53
C MET A 174 -6.12 0.27 18.28
N GLN A 175 -7.18 -0.39 17.83
CA GLN A 175 -7.56 -1.70 18.37
C GLN A 175 -6.67 -2.80 17.77
N ALA A 176 -6.13 -3.70 18.61
CA ALA A 176 -5.24 -4.78 18.18
C ALA A 176 -5.88 -5.70 17.11
N ASP A 177 -7.19 -5.93 17.20
CA ASP A 177 -7.98 -6.76 16.26
C ASP A 177 -8.18 -6.08 14.89
N ASN A 178 -7.98 -4.77 14.82
CA ASN A 178 -8.02 -3.99 13.59
C ASN A 178 -6.66 -3.94 12.86
N LEU A 179 -5.63 -4.56 13.44
CA LEU A 179 -4.26 -4.54 12.92
C LEU A 179 -3.84 -5.94 12.45
N MET A 180 -3.66 -6.08 11.13
CA MET A 180 -3.14 -7.29 10.52
C MET A 180 -1.65 -7.12 10.23
N ILE A 181 -0.83 -8.13 10.49
CA ILE A 181 0.55 -8.21 10.02
C ILE A 181 0.61 -9.16 8.83
N ALA A 182 1.29 -8.76 7.76
CA ALA A 182 1.45 -9.57 6.57
C ALA A 182 2.89 -9.49 6.03
N PRO A 183 3.50 -10.62 5.61
CA PRO A 183 4.77 -10.60 4.91
C PRO A 183 4.62 -9.99 3.52
N ILE A 184 5.61 -9.24 3.08
CA ILE A 184 5.72 -8.75 1.71
C ILE A 184 6.14 -9.91 0.81
N GLY A 185 5.37 -10.14 -0.27
CA GLY A 185 5.68 -11.19 -1.24
C GLY A 185 7.00 -10.96 -1.98
N PRO A 186 7.61 -12.01 -2.56
CA PRO A 186 8.97 -11.96 -3.12
C PRO A 186 9.12 -10.96 -4.27
N ILE A 187 8.10 -10.75 -5.08
CA ILE A 187 8.14 -9.79 -6.21
C ILE A 187 8.37 -8.37 -5.67
N ILE A 188 7.58 -7.96 -4.69
CA ILE A 188 7.76 -6.63 -4.06
C ILE A 188 9.04 -6.62 -3.23
N GLY A 189 9.36 -7.71 -2.54
CA GLY A 189 10.58 -7.87 -1.73
C GLY A 189 11.86 -7.59 -2.52
N THR A 190 11.94 -8.00 -3.79
CA THR A 190 13.11 -7.71 -4.65
C THR A 190 13.26 -6.21 -4.96
N HIS A 191 12.17 -5.44 -4.93
CA HIS A 191 12.21 -3.99 -5.15
C HIS A 191 12.49 -3.19 -3.87
N VAL A 192 12.01 -3.66 -2.71
CA VAL A 192 12.14 -2.89 -1.46
C VAL A 192 13.29 -3.36 -0.57
N GLY A 193 13.75 -4.60 -0.76
CA GLY A 193 14.78 -5.24 0.05
C GLY A 193 14.28 -5.71 1.42
N SER A 194 15.12 -6.53 2.08
CA SER A 194 14.88 -6.99 3.45
C SER A 194 14.86 -5.81 4.42
N GLY A 195 14.07 -5.89 5.50
CA GLY A 195 13.94 -4.86 6.52
C GLY A 195 12.94 -3.75 6.19
N MET A 196 12.30 -3.78 5.01
CA MET A 196 11.20 -2.87 4.71
C MET A 196 10.06 -3.08 5.71
N LEU A 197 9.46 -1.97 6.16
CA LEU A 197 8.35 -1.94 7.10
C LEU A 197 7.31 -0.91 6.66
N ALA A 198 6.05 -1.29 6.63
CA ALA A 198 4.95 -0.46 6.15
C ALA A 198 3.75 -0.50 7.11
N ILE A 199 2.96 0.56 7.10
CA ILE A 199 1.58 0.58 7.58
C ILE A 199 0.70 1.19 6.50
N ALA A 200 -0.43 0.55 6.20
CA ALA A 200 -1.37 1.02 5.21
C ALA A 200 -2.80 0.88 5.70
N PHE A 201 -3.65 1.84 5.37
CA PHE A 201 -5.03 1.91 5.80
C PHE A 201 -5.88 2.68 4.79
N VAL A 202 -7.20 2.55 4.93
CA VAL A 202 -8.18 3.27 4.09
C VAL A 202 -8.99 4.18 5.00
N THR A 203 -9.08 5.46 4.64
CA THR A 203 -9.95 6.39 5.35
C THR A 203 -11.33 6.49 4.67
N ASN A 204 -12.34 6.78 5.46
CA ASN A 204 -13.67 7.06 4.92
C ASN A 204 -13.66 8.36 4.12
N MET A 205 -14.46 8.41 3.04
CA MET A 205 -14.80 9.65 2.34
C MET A 205 -15.66 10.52 3.22
#